data_550621789fd8fd10c49eb61b47387995
#
_entry.id   550621789fd8fd10c49eb61b47387995
#
_cell.length_a   1.000
_cell.length_b   1.000
_cell.length_c   1.000
_cell.angle_alpha   90.00
_cell.angle_beta   90.00
_cell.angle_gamma   90.00
#
_symmetry.space_group_name_H-M   'P 1'
#
loop_
_entity.id
_entity.type
_entity.pdbx_description
1 polymer ?
#
loop_
_entity_poly.entity_id
_entity_poly.type
_entity_poly.pdbx_seq_one_letter_code
_entity_poly.pdbx_strand_id
1 'polypeptide(L)'
;MKNKIYMYLFFSIGIFLVSSTLNGQDFARFPGSFLRMGTTARAVGLGSALTADSHHGLTGVYNPAGTAFLEKRHGTAGHQILSLDRQLSCVGVTIKLPPTAGIGIAWIHGGVNRIEERNSQGEYSGRISTGENAFVLSFAQKFSGRVAFGLNAKIMTHTLPIYDEKLSGTAVGVDVGLLYKLNNFVQFGGVVQNLNAKYQWKTNTIFEETGTIYYDNFPVIYRAGIKTRFVNFQVLCDVEFVTNDSMLLGKRLNGGIEYYLNENITFRSGFGEKRFGIGFGYTYFKLDNFGVTMDYSAVVDEVQKFNGITHVISSSFSF
;
A
#
# COMPACT_ATOMS: atom_id res chain seq x y z
N MET A 1 20.23 -28.59 17.78
CA MET A 1 19.99 -29.23 16.48
C MET A 1 18.54 -29.01 15.97
N LYS A 2 17.50 -29.12 16.76
CA LYS A 2 16.09 -28.94 16.31
C LYS A 2 15.81 -27.57 15.64
N ASN A 3 16.36 -26.47 16.16
CA ASN A 3 16.12 -25.12 15.59
C ASN A 3 16.74 -24.92 14.17
N LYS A 4 17.83 -25.62 13.84
CA LYS A 4 18.42 -25.55 12.49
C LYS A 4 17.57 -26.27 11.45
N ILE A 5 16.91 -27.37 11.83
CA ILE A 5 16.04 -28.13 10.92
C ILE A 5 14.80 -27.30 10.54
N TYR A 6 14.19 -26.60 11.48
CA TYR A 6 13.06 -25.69 11.19
C TYR A 6 13.48 -24.51 10.29
N MET A 7 14.69 -24.02 10.44
CA MET A 7 15.24 -22.96 9.60
C MET A 7 15.42 -23.43 8.14
N TYR A 8 15.95 -24.64 7.93
CA TYR A 8 16.12 -25.22 6.58
C TYR A 8 14.78 -25.59 5.94
N LEU A 9 13.83 -26.12 6.73
CA LEU A 9 12.46 -26.37 6.24
C LEU A 9 11.74 -25.09 5.81
N PHE A 10 11.89 -24.01 6.57
CA PHE A 10 11.31 -22.71 6.24
C PHE A 10 11.96 -22.10 4.98
N PHE A 11 13.29 -22.24 4.83
CA PHE A 11 14.03 -21.77 3.66
C PHE A 11 13.68 -22.56 2.39
N SER A 12 13.49 -23.88 2.50
CA SER A 12 13.08 -24.73 1.37
C SER A 12 11.62 -24.51 0.97
N ILE A 13 10.70 -24.27 1.91
CA ILE A 13 9.31 -23.90 1.61
C ILE A 13 9.25 -22.52 0.93
N GLY A 14 10.08 -21.56 1.37
CA GLY A 14 10.22 -20.25 0.73
C GLY A 14 10.67 -20.34 -0.73
N ILE A 15 11.65 -21.18 -1.01
CA ILE A 15 12.20 -21.40 -2.37
C ILE A 15 11.16 -22.12 -3.27
N PHE A 16 10.39 -23.06 -2.74
CA PHE A 16 9.37 -23.79 -3.51
C PHE A 16 8.17 -22.92 -3.90
N LEU A 17 7.85 -21.89 -3.10
CA LEU A 17 6.77 -20.94 -3.40
C LEU A 17 7.16 -19.91 -4.48
N VAL A 18 8.44 -19.70 -4.72
CA VAL A 18 8.94 -18.74 -5.74
C VAL A 18 8.92 -19.35 -7.16
N SER A 19 8.86 -20.68 -7.30
CA SER A 19 8.92 -21.36 -8.61
C SER A 19 7.58 -21.46 -9.34
N SER A 20 6.47 -20.99 -8.79
CA SER A 20 5.24 -20.84 -9.55
C SER A 20 5.37 -19.59 -10.45
N THR A 21 5.55 -19.79 -11.75
CA THR A 21 5.38 -18.76 -12.78
C THR A 21 3.96 -18.23 -12.73
N LEU A 22 3.71 -17.33 -11.80
CA LEU A 22 2.49 -16.54 -11.76
C LEU A 22 2.59 -15.59 -12.96
N ASN A 23 1.94 -15.92 -14.05
CA ASN A 23 1.69 -15.00 -15.14
C ASN A 23 0.92 -13.82 -14.53
N GLY A 24 1.66 -12.81 -14.08
CA GLY A 24 1.08 -11.59 -13.56
C GLY A 24 0.39 -10.90 -14.71
N GLN A 25 -0.94 -10.97 -14.73
CA GLN A 25 -1.72 -10.15 -15.63
C GLN A 25 -1.43 -8.69 -15.31
N ASP A 26 -1.38 -7.90 -16.34
CA ASP A 26 -1.16 -6.47 -16.22
C ASP A 26 -2.42 -5.79 -15.65
N PHE A 27 -2.42 -5.58 -14.33
CA PHE A 27 -3.50 -4.88 -13.63
C PHE A 27 -3.33 -3.35 -13.69
N ALA A 28 -2.27 -2.85 -14.30
CA ALA A 28 -1.98 -1.42 -14.39
C ALA A 28 -3.06 -0.66 -15.18
N ARG A 29 -3.76 -1.34 -16.09
CA ARG A 29 -4.85 -0.77 -16.88
C ARG A 29 -6.11 -0.43 -16.07
N PHE A 30 -6.26 -0.98 -14.85
CA PHE A 30 -7.42 -0.72 -14.01
C PHE A 30 -7.18 0.48 -13.10
N PRO A 31 -8.24 1.26 -12.77
CA PRO A 31 -8.15 2.41 -11.88
C PRO A 31 -7.51 2.10 -10.53
N GLY A 32 -6.97 3.12 -9.87
CA GLY A 32 -6.38 3.02 -8.55
C GLY A 32 -5.10 2.20 -8.48
N SER A 33 -4.33 2.13 -9.58
CA SER A 33 -3.03 1.44 -9.60
C SER A 33 -2.07 1.99 -8.55
N PHE A 34 -2.10 3.30 -8.28
CA PHE A 34 -1.27 3.97 -7.28
C PHE A 34 -1.54 3.49 -5.85
N LEU A 35 -2.76 3.07 -5.51
CA LEU A 35 -3.11 2.50 -4.20
C LEU A 35 -2.51 1.10 -3.97
N ARG A 36 -2.10 0.42 -5.03
CA ARG A 36 -1.52 -0.93 -4.98
C ARG A 36 0.00 -0.92 -4.87
N MET A 37 0.65 0.23 -4.99
CA MET A 37 2.12 0.33 -5.08
C MET A 37 2.85 0.30 -3.73
N GLY A 38 2.15 0.20 -2.61
CA GLY A 38 2.73 0.42 -1.30
C GLY A 38 2.96 1.92 -1.03
N THR A 39 2.83 2.37 0.21
CA THR A 39 2.80 3.83 0.51
C THR A 39 4.05 4.32 1.23
N THR A 40 4.75 3.48 1.97
CA THR A 40 5.91 3.87 2.79
C THR A 40 7.12 3.01 2.48
N ALA A 41 8.32 3.47 2.84
CA ALA A 41 9.55 2.71 2.69
C ALA A 41 9.46 1.34 3.39
N ARG A 42 8.91 1.31 4.60
CA ARG A 42 8.69 0.04 5.31
C ARG A 42 7.77 -0.91 4.52
N ALA A 43 6.67 -0.40 3.99
CA ALA A 43 5.72 -1.22 3.24
C ALA A 43 6.36 -1.84 2.00
N VAL A 44 7.03 -1.00 1.23
CA VAL A 44 7.67 -1.43 -0.04
C VAL A 44 8.85 -2.36 0.23
N GLY A 45 9.64 -2.08 1.28
CA GLY A 45 10.73 -2.94 1.74
C GLY A 45 10.28 -4.32 2.24
N LEU A 46 8.99 -4.47 2.60
CA LEU A 46 8.35 -5.73 3.01
C LEU A 46 7.47 -6.34 1.91
N GLY A 47 7.65 -5.93 0.64
CA GLY A 47 6.86 -6.42 -0.47
C GLY A 47 5.36 -6.13 -0.36
N SER A 48 4.96 -5.11 0.42
CA SER A 48 3.57 -4.73 0.71
C SER A 48 2.74 -5.80 1.44
N ALA A 49 3.38 -6.77 2.10
CA ALA A 49 2.74 -7.85 2.86
C ALA A 49 2.28 -7.36 4.25
N LEU A 50 1.33 -6.43 4.32
CA LEU A 50 0.94 -5.74 5.56
C LEU A 50 -0.51 -6.02 5.99
N THR A 51 -1.21 -6.97 5.38
CA THR A 51 -2.61 -7.27 5.69
C THR A 51 -2.83 -7.72 7.14
N ALA A 52 -1.86 -8.43 7.72
CA ALA A 52 -1.88 -8.86 9.12
C ALA A 52 -1.10 -7.93 10.06
N ASP A 53 -0.59 -6.78 9.58
CA ASP A 53 0.18 -5.86 10.41
C ASP A 53 -0.70 -4.88 11.18
N SER A 54 -0.27 -4.51 12.40
CA SER A 54 -1.02 -3.62 13.29
C SER A 54 -0.14 -2.67 14.09
N HIS A 55 1.11 -2.43 13.65
CA HIS A 55 2.10 -1.76 14.51
C HIS A 55 2.54 -0.38 14.00
N HIS A 56 2.09 0.07 12.83
CA HIS A 56 2.58 1.31 12.22
C HIS A 56 1.46 2.23 11.75
N GLY A 57 1.77 3.52 11.60
CA GLY A 57 0.80 4.60 11.47
C GLY A 57 -0.15 4.56 10.29
N LEU A 58 0.21 3.93 9.16
CA LEU A 58 -0.67 3.81 7.99
C LEU A 58 -1.26 2.41 7.81
N THR A 59 -1.34 1.60 8.88
CA THR A 59 -1.95 0.26 8.81
C THR A 59 -3.36 0.27 8.25
N GLY A 60 -4.15 1.33 8.53
CA GLY A 60 -5.52 1.46 8.04
C GLY A 60 -5.63 1.40 6.52
N VAL A 61 -4.62 1.88 5.79
CA VAL A 61 -4.60 1.82 4.31
C VAL A 61 -4.51 0.37 3.80
N TYR A 62 -3.80 -0.49 4.51
CA TYR A 62 -3.63 -1.91 4.16
C TYR A 62 -4.75 -2.79 4.71
N ASN A 63 -5.08 -2.59 5.99
CA ASN A 63 -6.18 -3.27 6.67
C ASN A 63 -6.73 -2.34 7.76
N PRO A 64 -7.96 -1.82 7.61
CA PRO A 64 -8.52 -0.90 8.59
C PRO A 64 -8.59 -1.50 10.01
N ALA A 65 -8.78 -2.81 10.16
CA ALA A 65 -8.84 -3.47 11.46
C ALA A 65 -7.55 -3.30 12.29
N GLY A 66 -6.40 -3.08 11.63
CA GLY A 66 -5.13 -2.84 12.29
C GLY A 66 -5.12 -1.60 13.17
N THR A 67 -5.90 -0.56 12.83
CA THR A 67 -5.94 0.71 13.56
C THR A 67 -6.42 0.56 15.01
N ALA A 68 -7.29 -0.43 15.29
CA ALA A 68 -7.77 -0.68 16.65
C ALA A 68 -6.71 -1.25 17.60
N PHE A 69 -5.62 -1.83 17.05
CA PHE A 69 -4.57 -2.42 17.85
C PHE A 69 -3.39 -1.49 18.12
N LEU A 70 -3.38 -0.30 17.56
CA LEU A 70 -2.33 0.68 17.85
C LEU A 70 -2.40 1.12 19.30
N GLU A 71 -1.25 1.19 19.95
CA GLU A 71 -1.11 1.58 21.35
C GLU A 71 -0.82 3.05 21.51
N LYS A 72 -0.12 3.64 20.56
CA LYS A 72 0.27 5.04 20.51
C LYS A 72 -0.40 5.74 19.33
N ARG A 73 -0.40 7.06 19.35
CA ARG A 73 -0.75 7.87 18.18
C ARG A 73 0.41 7.84 17.20
N HIS A 74 0.12 7.79 15.92
CA HIS A 74 1.14 7.75 14.87
C HIS A 74 0.84 8.78 13.80
N GLY A 75 1.84 9.58 13.45
CA GLY A 75 1.88 10.35 12.22
C GLY A 75 2.88 9.72 11.27
N THR A 76 2.58 9.63 9.99
CA THR A 76 3.47 9.03 8.99
C THR A 76 3.43 9.84 7.71
N ALA A 77 4.60 10.08 7.12
CA ALA A 77 4.75 10.68 5.80
C ALA A 77 5.71 9.81 4.97
N GLY A 78 5.44 9.69 3.67
CA GLY A 78 6.28 8.93 2.74
C GLY A 78 6.30 9.54 1.36
N HIS A 79 7.42 9.39 0.67
CA HIS A 79 7.62 9.83 -0.70
C HIS A 79 8.41 8.79 -1.49
N GLN A 80 7.94 8.50 -2.70
CA GLN A 80 8.58 7.59 -3.64
C GLN A 80 8.94 8.33 -4.91
N ILE A 81 10.17 8.15 -5.33
CA ILE A 81 10.70 8.62 -6.60
C ILE A 81 10.76 7.41 -7.53
N LEU A 82 9.87 7.40 -8.51
CA LEU A 82 9.75 6.34 -9.49
C LEU A 82 10.37 6.76 -10.82
N SER A 83 10.65 5.78 -11.67
CA SER A 83 11.12 6.05 -13.05
C SER A 83 10.06 6.81 -13.87
N LEU A 84 10.49 7.52 -14.91
CA LEU A 84 9.66 8.28 -15.85
C LEU A 84 8.89 9.43 -15.17
N ASP A 85 9.54 10.20 -14.31
CA ASP A 85 8.99 11.36 -13.59
C ASP A 85 7.70 11.06 -12.81
N ARG A 86 7.47 9.78 -12.47
CA ARG A 86 6.38 9.35 -11.62
C ARG A 86 6.76 9.54 -10.16
N GLN A 87 5.77 9.85 -9.35
CA GLN A 87 5.91 9.99 -7.90
C GLN A 87 4.71 9.43 -7.17
N LEU A 88 4.93 8.99 -5.93
CA LEU A 88 3.87 8.66 -4.99
C LEU A 88 4.21 9.27 -3.64
N SER A 89 3.27 10.00 -3.07
CA SER A 89 3.40 10.61 -1.75
C SER A 89 2.26 10.16 -0.86
N CYS A 90 2.52 10.04 0.43
CA CYS A 90 1.49 9.75 1.41
C CYS A 90 1.74 10.52 2.70
N VAL A 91 0.66 10.88 3.36
CA VAL A 91 0.68 11.40 4.73
C VAL A 91 -0.56 10.89 5.46
N GLY A 92 -0.42 10.61 6.74
CA GLY A 92 -1.57 10.24 7.54
C GLY A 92 -1.28 10.20 9.02
N VAL A 93 -2.37 10.17 9.76
CA VAL A 93 -2.38 10.11 11.23
C VAL A 93 -3.33 9.01 11.67
N THR A 94 -2.90 8.23 12.66
CA THR A 94 -3.75 7.22 13.29
C THR A 94 -3.75 7.42 14.79
N ILE A 95 -4.93 7.40 15.39
CA ILE A 95 -5.17 7.72 16.80
C ILE A 95 -5.97 6.57 17.41
N LYS A 96 -5.52 6.14 18.60
CA LYS A 96 -6.29 5.22 19.44
C LYS A 96 -7.49 5.96 20.04
N LEU A 97 -8.66 5.39 19.94
CA LEU A 97 -9.88 5.84 20.62
C LEU A 97 -10.18 4.87 21.76
N PRO A 98 -9.93 5.27 23.01
CA PRO A 98 -10.25 4.44 24.15
C PRO A 98 -11.75 4.08 24.24
N PRO A 99 -12.14 2.90 24.71
CA PRO A 99 -11.24 1.86 25.24
C PRO A 99 -10.73 0.90 24.18
N THR A 100 -11.39 0.72 23.03
CA THR A 100 -11.18 -0.42 22.14
C THR A 100 -11.18 -0.08 20.66
N ALA A 101 -11.31 1.20 20.31
CA ALA A 101 -11.37 1.65 18.91
C ALA A 101 -10.09 2.34 18.44
N GLY A 102 -9.99 2.54 17.14
CA GLY A 102 -8.98 3.35 16.48
C GLY A 102 -9.55 4.06 15.26
N ILE A 103 -9.05 5.25 14.97
CA ILE A 103 -9.37 6.04 13.81
C ILE A 103 -8.09 6.45 13.07
N GLY A 104 -8.14 6.49 11.75
CA GLY A 104 -7.04 6.94 10.91
C GLY A 104 -7.52 7.81 9.77
N ILE A 105 -6.70 8.78 9.40
CA ILE A 105 -6.92 9.60 8.21
C ILE A 105 -5.62 9.54 7.41
N ALA A 106 -5.73 9.27 6.10
CA ALA A 106 -4.59 9.28 5.20
C ALA A 106 -4.94 9.99 3.89
N TRP A 107 -3.93 10.65 3.32
CA TRP A 107 -3.95 11.15 1.96
C TRP A 107 -2.81 10.49 1.19
N ILE A 108 -3.12 10.01 -0.01
CA ILE A 108 -2.19 9.36 -0.91
C ILE A 108 -2.31 10.06 -2.26
N HIS A 109 -1.19 10.48 -2.81
CA HIS A 109 -1.10 11.13 -4.11
C HIS A 109 -0.15 10.37 -5.02
N GLY A 110 -0.62 9.96 -6.20
CA GLY A 110 0.20 9.40 -7.27
C GLY A 110 0.11 10.29 -8.50
N GLY A 111 1.22 10.54 -9.18
CA GLY A 111 1.19 11.38 -10.34
C GLY A 111 2.41 11.24 -11.24
N VAL A 112 2.27 11.79 -12.43
CA VAL A 112 3.35 11.95 -13.41
C VAL A 112 3.47 13.43 -13.73
N ASN A 113 4.65 13.98 -13.49
CA ASN A 113 4.94 15.37 -13.80
C ASN A 113 5.79 15.44 -15.06
N ARG A 114 5.74 16.61 -15.73
CA ARG A 114 6.62 16.91 -16.88
C ARG A 114 6.48 15.96 -18.06
N ILE A 115 5.26 15.48 -18.34
CA ILE A 115 5.00 14.73 -19.58
C ILE A 115 5.17 15.72 -20.75
N GLU A 116 6.09 15.42 -21.67
CA GLU A 116 6.27 16.26 -22.87
C GLU A 116 5.08 16.07 -23.80
N GLU A 117 4.41 17.17 -24.10
CA GLU A 117 3.38 17.23 -25.11
C GLU A 117 4.02 17.53 -26.47
N ARG A 118 3.55 16.83 -27.49
CA ARG A 118 4.01 17.02 -28.87
C ARG A 118 2.81 17.14 -29.81
N ASN A 119 2.91 18.06 -30.79
CA ASN A 119 1.88 18.20 -31.79
C ASN A 119 1.91 17.03 -32.81
N SER A 120 1.01 17.06 -33.81
CA SER A 120 0.91 16.02 -34.84
C SER A 120 2.15 15.90 -35.71
N GLN A 121 3.00 16.93 -35.76
CA GLN A 121 4.29 16.96 -36.48
C GLN A 121 5.45 16.44 -35.60
N GLY A 122 5.20 16.08 -34.30
CA GLY A 122 6.21 15.64 -33.38
C GLY A 122 7.01 16.76 -32.71
N GLU A 123 6.64 18.01 -32.90
CA GLU A 123 7.27 19.16 -32.30
C GLU A 123 6.77 19.34 -30.84
N TYR A 124 7.65 19.82 -30.00
CA TYR A 124 7.33 20.10 -28.61
C TYR A 124 6.29 21.24 -28.51
N SER A 125 5.15 20.98 -27.88
CA SER A 125 4.06 21.95 -27.69
C SER A 125 3.89 22.39 -26.21
N GLY A 126 4.40 21.62 -25.27
CA GLY A 126 4.26 21.98 -23.86
C GLY A 126 4.60 20.85 -22.90
N ARG A 127 4.20 21.05 -21.64
CA ARG A 127 4.26 20.03 -20.58
C ARG A 127 2.91 19.87 -19.93
N ILE A 128 2.49 18.63 -19.79
CA ILE A 128 1.28 18.25 -19.08
C ILE A 128 1.61 17.41 -17.86
N SER A 129 0.67 17.31 -16.94
CA SER A 129 0.76 16.47 -15.75
C SER A 129 -0.55 15.76 -15.49
N THR A 130 -0.48 14.57 -14.92
CA THR A 130 -1.65 13.83 -14.46
C THR A 130 -1.46 13.42 -13.00
N GLY A 131 -2.54 13.31 -12.24
CA GLY A 131 -2.48 12.96 -10.85
C GLY A 131 -3.75 12.33 -10.32
N GLU A 132 -3.55 11.37 -9.43
CA GLU A 132 -4.59 10.70 -8.67
C GLU A 132 -4.41 10.99 -7.18
N ASN A 133 -5.53 11.23 -6.48
CA ASN A 133 -5.54 11.41 -5.04
C ASN A 133 -6.51 10.42 -4.41
N ALA A 134 -6.19 9.95 -3.21
CA ALA A 134 -7.10 9.21 -2.36
C ALA A 134 -7.07 9.77 -0.94
N PHE A 135 -8.23 10.11 -0.43
CA PHE A 135 -8.46 10.41 0.98
C PHE A 135 -9.11 9.20 1.62
N VAL A 136 -8.49 8.67 2.66
CA VAL A 136 -8.91 7.45 3.34
C VAL A 136 -9.23 7.77 4.79
N LEU A 137 -10.46 7.51 5.20
CA LEU A 137 -10.90 7.54 6.59
C LEU A 137 -11.06 6.10 7.07
N SER A 138 -10.28 5.73 8.07
CA SER A 138 -10.27 4.39 8.67
C SER A 138 -10.92 4.45 10.04
N PHE A 139 -11.79 3.49 10.33
CA PHE A 139 -12.32 3.25 11.68
C PHE A 139 -12.27 1.76 11.99
N ALA A 140 -11.85 1.41 13.19
CA ALA A 140 -11.87 0.03 13.64
C ALA A 140 -12.22 -0.10 15.11
N GLN A 141 -12.85 -1.23 15.43
CA GLN A 141 -13.30 -1.61 16.76
C GLN A 141 -12.78 -2.99 17.14
N LYS A 142 -12.17 -3.12 18.33
CA LYS A 142 -11.90 -4.43 18.93
C LYS A 142 -13.17 -4.97 19.59
N PHE A 143 -13.55 -6.18 19.22
CA PHE A 143 -14.63 -6.94 19.88
C PHE A 143 -14.11 -7.79 21.02
N SER A 144 -12.83 -8.13 20.97
CA SER A 144 -12.11 -8.79 22.06
C SER A 144 -10.66 -8.35 22.07
N GLY A 145 -9.88 -8.75 23.06
CA GLY A 145 -8.43 -8.52 23.06
C GLY A 145 -7.70 -9.09 21.82
N ARG A 146 -8.35 -9.97 21.07
CA ARG A 146 -7.74 -10.70 19.95
C ARG A 146 -8.34 -10.40 18.57
N VAL A 147 -9.57 -9.90 18.49
CA VAL A 147 -10.31 -9.70 17.23
C VAL A 147 -10.69 -8.25 17.06
N ALA A 148 -10.44 -7.70 15.89
CA ALA A 148 -10.93 -6.39 15.47
C ALA A 148 -11.52 -6.44 14.08
N PHE A 149 -12.55 -5.62 13.85
CA PHE A 149 -13.10 -5.29 12.55
C PHE A 149 -12.83 -3.82 12.25
N GLY A 150 -12.67 -3.52 10.97
CA GLY A 150 -12.45 -2.16 10.53
C GLY A 150 -13.10 -1.88 9.18
N LEU A 151 -13.34 -0.59 8.95
CA LEU A 151 -13.91 -0.05 7.73
C LEU A 151 -13.06 1.12 7.25
N ASN A 152 -12.86 1.23 5.94
CA ASN A 152 -12.38 2.44 5.29
C ASN A 152 -13.50 3.04 4.45
N ALA A 153 -13.63 4.36 4.51
CA ALA A 153 -14.30 5.16 3.50
C ALA A 153 -13.22 5.89 2.69
N LYS A 154 -13.28 5.78 1.36
CA LYS A 154 -12.30 6.37 0.44
C LYS A 154 -12.99 7.32 -0.52
N ILE A 155 -12.41 8.51 -0.70
CA ILE A 155 -12.75 9.44 -1.77
C ILE A 155 -11.53 9.56 -2.66
N MET A 156 -11.71 9.28 -3.94
CA MET A 156 -10.61 9.26 -4.92
C MET A 156 -10.92 10.23 -6.05
N THR A 157 -9.89 10.93 -6.51
CA THR A 157 -9.98 11.85 -7.64
C THR A 157 -8.86 11.57 -8.62
N HIS A 158 -9.14 11.64 -9.90
CA HIS A 158 -8.15 11.52 -10.96
C HIS A 158 -8.33 12.67 -11.94
N THR A 159 -7.23 13.34 -12.28
CA THR A 159 -7.23 14.45 -13.23
C THR A 159 -6.41 14.07 -14.46
N LEU A 160 -7.05 14.11 -15.63
CA LEU A 160 -6.43 13.88 -16.93
C LEU A 160 -6.39 15.20 -17.71
N PRO A 161 -5.24 15.59 -18.25
CA PRO A 161 -5.15 16.69 -19.17
C PRO A 161 -5.72 16.27 -20.54
N ILE A 162 -6.61 17.07 -21.11
CA ILE A 162 -7.17 16.85 -22.43
C ILE A 162 -7.09 18.19 -23.17
N TYR A 163 -6.12 18.33 -24.08
CA TYR A 163 -5.81 19.60 -24.73
C TYR A 163 -5.59 20.71 -23.68
N ASP A 164 -6.27 21.83 -23.82
CA ASP A 164 -6.19 22.96 -22.87
C ASP A 164 -7.11 22.82 -21.65
N GLU A 165 -7.85 21.71 -21.53
CA GLU A 165 -8.82 21.45 -20.46
C GLU A 165 -8.40 20.31 -19.54
N LYS A 166 -9.14 20.12 -18.45
CA LYS A 166 -8.92 19.04 -17.50
C LYS A 166 -10.19 18.21 -17.31
N LEU A 167 -10.09 16.93 -17.61
CA LEU A 167 -11.12 15.96 -17.27
C LEU A 167 -10.87 15.41 -15.87
N SER A 168 -11.84 15.55 -14.98
CA SER A 168 -11.75 15.05 -13.61
C SER A 168 -12.72 13.92 -13.38
N GLY A 169 -12.20 12.79 -12.92
CA GLY A 169 -12.97 11.64 -12.43
C GLY A 169 -13.01 11.63 -10.91
N THR A 170 -14.17 11.28 -10.34
CA THR A 170 -14.34 11.10 -8.90
C THR A 170 -14.88 9.72 -8.58
N ALA A 171 -14.41 9.12 -7.49
CA ALA A 171 -14.86 7.82 -7.02
C ALA A 171 -15.02 7.81 -5.50
N VAL A 172 -15.95 6.98 -5.03
CA VAL A 172 -16.10 6.63 -3.63
C VAL A 172 -15.97 5.12 -3.51
N GLY A 173 -15.27 4.65 -2.50
CA GLY A 173 -15.08 3.22 -2.26
C GLY A 173 -15.05 2.90 -0.77
N VAL A 174 -15.28 1.64 -0.46
CA VAL A 174 -15.27 1.11 0.91
C VAL A 174 -14.33 -0.08 0.98
N ASP A 175 -13.59 -0.20 2.10
CA ASP A 175 -12.86 -1.43 2.43
C ASP A 175 -13.40 -1.99 3.75
N VAL A 176 -13.36 -3.32 3.86
CA VAL A 176 -13.76 -4.05 5.08
C VAL A 176 -12.58 -4.92 5.50
N GLY A 177 -12.18 -4.81 6.75
CA GLY A 177 -11.04 -5.54 7.29
C GLY A 177 -11.34 -6.31 8.56
N LEU A 178 -10.63 -7.41 8.73
CA LEU A 178 -10.60 -8.26 9.92
C LEU A 178 -9.15 -8.49 10.33
N LEU A 179 -8.86 -8.44 11.62
CA LEU A 179 -7.58 -8.83 12.19
C LEU A 179 -7.79 -9.71 13.41
N TYR A 180 -7.08 -10.84 13.44
CA TYR A 180 -7.12 -11.81 14.52
C TYR A 180 -5.72 -12.08 15.07
N LYS A 181 -5.51 -11.76 16.35
CA LYS A 181 -4.29 -12.10 17.10
C LYS A 181 -4.47 -13.46 17.76
N LEU A 182 -3.89 -14.51 17.18
CA LEU A 182 -3.92 -15.85 17.76
C LEU A 182 -3.21 -15.86 19.11
N ASN A 183 -2.02 -15.26 19.15
CA ASN A 183 -1.19 -15.06 20.32
C ASN A 183 -0.25 -13.86 20.11
N ASN A 184 0.74 -13.68 20.97
CA ASN A 184 1.71 -12.58 20.87
C ASN A 184 2.68 -12.73 19.68
N PHE A 185 2.74 -13.89 19.05
CA PHE A 185 3.67 -14.20 17.96
C PHE A 185 2.99 -14.25 16.60
N VAL A 186 1.72 -14.69 16.54
CA VAL A 186 1.02 -14.96 15.27
C VAL A 186 -0.25 -14.13 15.16
N GLN A 187 -0.38 -13.44 14.03
CA GLN A 187 -1.56 -12.65 13.64
C GLN A 187 -2.02 -13.05 12.25
N PHE A 188 -3.33 -13.03 12.04
CA PHE A 188 -3.98 -13.21 10.76
C PHE A 188 -4.74 -11.93 10.40
N GLY A 189 -4.69 -11.57 9.13
CA GLY A 189 -5.44 -10.45 8.59
C GLY A 189 -6.24 -10.86 7.36
N GLY A 190 -7.41 -10.26 7.20
CA GLY A 190 -8.20 -10.36 5.98
C GLY A 190 -8.74 -8.99 5.62
N VAL A 191 -8.77 -8.65 4.35
CA VAL A 191 -9.34 -7.39 3.87
C VAL A 191 -9.96 -7.56 2.49
N VAL A 192 -11.09 -6.90 2.28
CA VAL A 192 -11.70 -6.71 0.97
C VAL A 192 -11.65 -5.21 0.67
N GLN A 193 -11.04 -4.84 -0.45
CA GLN A 193 -10.80 -3.45 -0.81
C GLN A 193 -11.54 -3.06 -2.09
N ASN A 194 -11.87 -1.76 -2.20
CA ASN A 194 -12.51 -1.12 -3.36
C ASN A 194 -13.94 -1.61 -3.64
N LEU A 195 -14.67 -1.97 -2.59
CA LEU A 195 -16.09 -2.32 -2.74
C LEU A 195 -16.85 -1.12 -3.33
N ASN A 196 -17.59 -1.39 -4.41
CA ASN A 196 -18.40 -0.42 -5.14
C ASN A 196 -17.64 0.85 -5.63
N ALA A 197 -16.31 0.74 -5.81
CA ALA A 197 -15.50 1.85 -6.25
C ALA A 197 -15.50 1.96 -7.79
N LYS A 198 -15.87 3.13 -8.30
CA LYS A 198 -15.82 3.45 -9.73
C LYS A 198 -15.57 4.94 -9.94
N TYR A 199 -14.69 5.29 -10.85
CA TYR A 199 -14.60 6.67 -11.31
C TYR A 199 -15.81 7.03 -12.14
N GLN A 200 -16.35 8.18 -11.86
CA GLN A 200 -17.36 8.82 -12.69
C GLN A 200 -16.71 9.98 -13.43
N TRP A 201 -16.66 9.86 -14.75
CA TRP A 201 -16.12 10.84 -15.66
C TRP A 201 -17.28 11.59 -16.32
N LYS A 202 -17.26 12.92 -16.27
CA LYS A 202 -18.27 13.76 -16.91
C LYS A 202 -17.61 14.52 -18.03
N THR A 203 -17.93 14.18 -19.29
CA THR A 203 -17.34 14.80 -20.47
C THR A 203 -18.09 16.05 -20.95
N ASN A 204 -19.25 16.35 -20.34
CA ASN A 204 -20.03 17.55 -20.66
C ASN A 204 -19.37 18.88 -20.23
N THR A 205 -18.27 18.80 -19.49
CA THR A 205 -17.43 19.95 -19.13
C THR A 205 -16.33 20.23 -20.13
N ILE A 206 -16.20 19.40 -21.16
CA ILE A 206 -15.17 19.50 -22.19
C ILE A 206 -15.84 20.03 -23.47
N PHE A 207 -15.31 21.08 -24.05
CA PHE A 207 -15.75 21.68 -25.32
C PHE A 207 -17.18 22.23 -25.32
N GLU A 208 -17.80 22.52 -24.16
CA GLU A 208 -19.17 23.06 -24.05
C GLU A 208 -20.24 22.27 -24.82
N GLU A 209 -19.96 21.01 -25.16
CA GLU A 209 -20.85 20.14 -25.91
C GLU A 209 -21.68 19.22 -25.01
N THR A 210 -22.69 18.56 -25.61
CA THR A 210 -23.48 17.54 -24.91
C THR A 210 -22.61 16.34 -24.60
N GLY A 211 -22.24 16.18 -23.32
CA GLY A 211 -21.36 15.10 -22.89
C GLY A 211 -22.10 13.90 -22.33
N THR A 212 -21.33 12.85 -22.06
CA THR A 212 -21.81 11.58 -21.47
C THR A 212 -21.13 11.35 -20.13
N ILE A 213 -21.79 10.58 -19.26
CA ILE A 213 -21.20 10.07 -18.04
C ILE A 213 -20.62 8.70 -18.33
N TYR A 214 -19.32 8.54 -18.11
CA TYR A 214 -18.62 7.27 -18.23
C TYR A 214 -18.19 6.77 -16.86
N TYR A 215 -18.27 5.46 -16.65
CA TYR A 215 -17.85 4.80 -15.42
C TYR A 215 -16.67 3.87 -15.67
N ASP A 216 -15.64 3.97 -14.82
CA ASP A 216 -14.47 3.11 -14.86
C ASP A 216 -14.34 2.37 -13.52
N ASN A 217 -14.59 1.07 -13.52
CA ASN A 217 -14.71 0.26 -12.32
C ASN A 217 -13.34 -0.12 -11.76
N PHE A 218 -13.15 0.08 -10.45
CA PHE A 218 -11.99 -0.42 -9.74
C PHE A 218 -12.09 -1.95 -9.57
N PRO A 219 -10.97 -2.66 -9.64
CA PRO A 219 -10.97 -4.05 -9.27
C PRO A 219 -11.20 -4.20 -7.76
N VAL A 220 -12.01 -5.17 -7.39
CA VAL A 220 -12.16 -5.59 -6.00
C VAL A 220 -10.98 -6.49 -5.63
N ILE A 221 -10.35 -6.21 -4.50
CA ILE A 221 -9.15 -6.91 -4.05
C ILE A 221 -9.45 -7.63 -2.75
N TYR A 222 -9.26 -8.94 -2.75
CA TYR A 222 -9.33 -9.79 -1.56
C TYR A 222 -7.91 -10.14 -1.13
N ARG A 223 -7.56 -9.81 0.11
CA ARG A 223 -6.26 -10.16 0.69
C ARG A 223 -6.43 -10.96 1.96
N ALA A 224 -5.60 -11.98 2.12
CA ALA A 224 -5.43 -12.70 3.37
C ALA A 224 -3.94 -12.73 3.71
N GLY A 225 -3.61 -12.45 4.96
CA GLY A 225 -2.23 -12.35 5.40
C GLY A 225 -1.97 -13.01 6.74
N ILE A 226 -0.73 -13.40 6.94
CA ILE A 226 -0.19 -13.88 8.19
C ILE A 226 1.06 -13.08 8.56
N LYS A 227 1.18 -12.77 9.84
CA LYS A 227 2.39 -12.20 10.43
C LYS A 227 2.83 -13.07 11.58
N THR A 228 4.11 -13.46 11.56
CA THR A 228 4.74 -14.21 12.64
C THR A 228 5.94 -13.43 13.17
N ARG A 229 5.94 -13.17 14.48
CA ARG A 229 7.00 -12.45 15.18
C ARG A 229 7.86 -13.43 15.97
N PHE A 230 9.17 -13.26 15.85
CA PHE A 230 10.19 -13.92 16.63
C PHE A 230 10.92 -12.87 17.50
N VAL A 231 11.94 -13.28 18.24
CA VAL A 231 12.67 -12.37 19.14
C VAL A 231 13.26 -11.18 18.37
N ASN A 232 14.03 -11.47 17.33
CA ASN A 232 14.80 -10.45 16.57
C ASN A 232 14.30 -10.23 15.14
N PHE A 233 13.25 -10.91 14.70
CA PHE A 233 12.72 -10.74 13.35
C PHE A 233 11.24 -11.06 13.30
N GLN A 234 10.59 -10.58 12.25
CA GLN A 234 9.22 -10.96 11.91
C GLN A 234 9.12 -11.29 10.43
N VAL A 235 8.21 -12.17 10.10
CA VAL A 235 7.88 -12.60 8.74
C VAL A 235 6.44 -12.26 8.47
N LEU A 236 6.19 -11.68 7.31
CA LEU A 236 4.85 -11.34 6.82
C LEU A 236 4.65 -12.01 5.46
N CYS A 237 3.45 -12.51 5.24
CA CYS A 237 3.07 -13.13 3.97
C CYS A 237 1.61 -12.83 3.70
N ASP A 238 1.31 -12.37 2.48
CA ASP A 238 -0.05 -12.05 2.02
C ASP A 238 -0.33 -12.75 0.70
N VAL A 239 -1.55 -13.26 0.55
CA VAL A 239 -2.11 -13.72 -0.72
C VAL A 239 -3.17 -12.73 -1.14
N GLU A 240 -3.13 -12.30 -2.39
CA GLU A 240 -4.05 -11.34 -2.97
C GLU A 240 -4.73 -11.92 -4.20
N PHE A 241 -6.04 -11.74 -4.28
CA PHE A 241 -6.88 -12.06 -5.44
C PHE A 241 -7.50 -10.76 -5.95
N VAL A 242 -7.26 -10.46 -7.22
CA VAL A 242 -7.80 -9.27 -7.89
C VAL A 242 -8.92 -9.71 -8.81
N THR A 243 -10.10 -9.13 -8.63
CA THR A 243 -11.30 -9.49 -9.38
C THR A 243 -11.91 -8.27 -10.06
N ASN A 244 -12.57 -8.47 -11.18
CA ASN A 244 -13.42 -7.46 -11.79
C ASN A 244 -14.79 -8.09 -12.03
N ASP A 245 -15.85 -7.48 -11.46
CA ASP A 245 -17.22 -7.99 -11.43
C ASP A 245 -17.29 -9.47 -11.05
N SER A 246 -17.34 -10.37 -12.02
CA SER A 246 -17.45 -11.80 -11.82
C SER A 246 -16.20 -12.62 -12.21
N MET A 247 -15.13 -11.94 -12.64
CA MET A 247 -13.93 -12.63 -13.15
C MET A 247 -12.72 -12.41 -12.23
N LEU A 248 -11.99 -13.51 -11.98
CA LEU A 248 -10.68 -13.45 -11.36
C LEU A 248 -9.67 -12.93 -12.40
N LEU A 249 -9.15 -11.72 -12.19
CA LEU A 249 -8.15 -11.13 -13.05
C LEU A 249 -6.75 -11.70 -12.79
N GLY A 250 -6.47 -12.06 -11.54
CA GLY A 250 -5.23 -12.71 -11.16
C GLY A 250 -5.00 -12.75 -9.67
N LYS A 251 -3.88 -13.35 -9.32
CA LYS A 251 -3.45 -13.54 -7.93
C LYS A 251 -2.01 -13.09 -7.75
N ARG A 252 -1.68 -12.64 -6.55
CA ARG A 252 -0.35 -12.19 -6.16
C ARG A 252 0.04 -12.81 -4.83
N LEU A 253 1.32 -13.04 -4.67
CA LEU A 253 1.94 -13.43 -3.41
C LEU A 253 2.91 -12.33 -3.01
N ASN A 254 2.76 -11.82 -1.80
CA ASN A 254 3.65 -10.82 -1.22
C ASN A 254 4.28 -11.40 0.04
N GLY A 255 5.54 -11.10 0.27
CA GLY A 255 6.26 -11.59 1.45
C GLY A 255 7.37 -10.66 1.87
N GLY A 256 7.62 -10.58 3.18
CA GLY A 256 8.68 -9.76 3.72
C GLY A 256 9.22 -10.27 5.04
N ILE A 257 10.48 -9.94 5.27
CA ILE A 257 11.19 -10.20 6.53
C ILE A 257 11.70 -8.88 7.06
N GLU A 258 11.48 -8.64 8.34
CA GLU A 258 11.97 -7.48 9.06
C GLU A 258 12.85 -7.98 10.22
N TYR A 259 14.13 -7.58 10.21
CA TYR A 259 15.12 -7.97 11.20
C TYR A 259 15.51 -6.79 12.07
N TYR A 260 15.36 -6.92 13.37
CA TYR A 260 15.73 -5.94 14.38
C TYR A 260 17.14 -6.23 14.89
N LEU A 261 18.12 -5.43 14.44
CA LEU A 261 19.51 -5.55 14.92
C LEU A 261 19.60 -5.11 16.38
N ASN A 262 18.90 -4.04 16.73
CA ASN A 262 18.69 -3.51 18.07
C ASN A 262 17.39 -2.69 18.10
N GLU A 263 17.14 -1.96 19.18
CA GLU A 263 15.93 -1.13 19.34
C GLU A 263 15.86 0.03 18.32
N ASN A 264 16.99 0.46 17.77
CA ASN A 264 17.09 1.61 16.87
C ASN A 264 17.18 1.22 15.40
N ILE A 265 17.78 0.05 15.08
CA ILE A 265 18.16 -0.31 13.71
C ILE A 265 17.37 -1.52 13.23
N THR A 266 16.74 -1.37 12.08
CA THR A 266 15.92 -2.40 11.46
C THR A 266 16.32 -2.57 10.00
N PHE A 267 16.50 -3.82 9.56
CA PHE A 267 16.69 -4.18 8.15
C PHE A 267 15.46 -4.90 7.64
N ARG A 268 15.16 -4.70 6.35
CA ARG A 268 13.99 -5.28 5.69
C ARG A 268 14.35 -5.82 4.33
N SER A 269 13.70 -6.90 3.96
CA SER A 269 13.72 -7.42 2.61
C SER A 269 12.37 -8.04 2.30
N GLY A 270 11.89 -7.83 1.09
CA GLY A 270 10.59 -8.34 0.69
C GLY A 270 10.43 -8.45 -0.81
N PHE A 271 9.48 -9.27 -1.19
CA PHE A 271 9.08 -9.49 -2.56
C PHE A 271 7.56 -9.35 -2.67
N GLY A 272 7.11 -8.65 -3.68
CA GLY A 272 5.68 -8.50 -3.98
C GLY A 272 5.49 -7.76 -5.29
N GLU A 273 4.43 -8.06 -6.02
CA GLU A 273 4.09 -7.41 -7.30
C GLU A 273 5.21 -7.49 -8.36
N LYS A 274 6.01 -8.57 -8.36
CA LYS A 274 7.21 -8.73 -9.20
C LYS A 274 8.31 -7.70 -8.93
N ARG A 275 8.31 -7.12 -7.74
CA ARG A 275 9.33 -6.18 -7.27
C ARG A 275 10.03 -6.77 -6.07
N PHE A 276 11.34 -6.60 -6.03
CA PHE A 276 12.17 -6.95 -4.88
C PHE A 276 12.63 -5.68 -4.19
N GLY A 277 12.37 -5.60 -2.90
CA GLY A 277 12.72 -4.46 -2.05
C GLY A 277 13.71 -4.83 -0.96
N ILE A 278 14.64 -3.93 -0.70
CA ILE A 278 15.48 -3.93 0.49
C ILE A 278 15.29 -2.61 1.21
N GLY A 279 15.32 -2.63 2.53
CA GLY A 279 15.06 -1.43 3.33
C GLY A 279 15.86 -1.38 4.62
N PHE A 280 16.04 -0.17 5.10
CA PHE A 280 16.69 0.16 6.35
C PHE A 280 15.80 1.14 7.12
N GLY A 281 15.70 0.95 8.43
CA GLY A 281 14.99 1.84 9.33
C GLY A 281 15.86 2.23 10.52
N TYR A 282 15.81 3.51 10.89
CA TYR A 282 16.43 4.02 12.08
C TYR A 282 15.38 4.69 12.97
N THR A 283 15.25 4.21 14.21
CA THR A 283 14.32 4.74 15.20
C THR A 283 15.10 5.48 16.28
N TYR A 284 14.72 6.73 16.51
CA TYR A 284 15.24 7.56 17.58
C TYR A 284 14.16 7.77 18.65
N PHE A 285 14.46 7.39 19.90
CA PHE A 285 13.59 7.60 21.05
C PHE A 285 14.13 8.75 21.89
N LYS A 286 13.36 9.82 22.07
CA LYS A 286 13.81 11.00 22.83
C LYS A 286 13.20 11.08 24.23
N LEU A 287 12.15 10.42 24.55
CA LEU A 287 11.46 10.35 25.84
C LEU A 287 10.59 9.09 25.81
N ASP A 288 10.15 8.62 26.95
CA ASP A 288 9.39 7.34 27.08
C ASP A 288 8.18 7.19 26.16
N ASN A 289 7.67 8.30 25.59
CA ASN A 289 6.48 8.29 24.74
C ASN A 289 6.68 8.81 23.31
N PHE A 290 7.81 9.48 22.99
CA PHE A 290 8.03 10.07 21.68
C PHE A 290 9.12 9.32 20.91
N GLY A 291 8.77 8.80 19.75
CA GLY A 291 9.71 8.15 18.85
C GLY A 291 9.60 8.67 17.42
N VAL A 292 10.74 8.82 16.76
CA VAL A 292 10.84 9.17 15.34
C VAL A 292 11.53 8.02 14.64
N THR A 293 10.90 7.47 13.61
CA THR A 293 11.51 6.46 12.74
C THR A 293 11.71 7.05 11.36
N MET A 294 12.90 6.92 10.82
CA MET A 294 13.22 7.23 9.43
C MET A 294 13.50 5.93 8.70
N ASP A 295 12.80 5.73 7.60
CA ASP A 295 12.91 4.53 6.78
C ASP A 295 13.32 4.88 5.36
N TYR A 296 14.19 4.07 4.79
CA TYR A 296 14.56 4.08 3.39
C TYR A 296 14.42 2.69 2.79
N SER A 297 13.94 2.62 1.55
CA SER A 297 13.95 1.38 0.78
C SER A 297 14.30 1.64 -0.67
N ALA A 298 15.06 0.72 -1.24
CA ALA A 298 15.35 0.62 -2.65
C ALA A 298 14.59 -0.59 -3.23
N VAL A 299 13.93 -0.39 -4.36
CA VAL A 299 13.11 -1.41 -5.01
C VAL A 299 13.53 -1.57 -6.45
N VAL A 300 13.76 -2.81 -6.84
CA VAL A 300 14.03 -3.20 -8.23
C VAL A 300 12.77 -3.83 -8.80
N ASP A 301 12.34 -3.33 -9.96
CA ASP A 301 11.20 -3.85 -10.69
C ASP A 301 11.67 -4.89 -11.72
N GLU A 302 11.18 -6.13 -11.61
CA GLU A 302 11.56 -7.23 -12.51
C GLU A 302 10.98 -7.07 -13.92
N VAL A 303 9.88 -6.33 -14.05
CA VAL A 303 9.18 -6.12 -15.33
C VAL A 303 9.84 -5.06 -16.19
N GLN A 304 10.50 -4.10 -15.58
CA GLN A 304 11.19 -3.05 -16.30
C GLN A 304 12.63 -3.47 -16.61
N LYS A 305 12.85 -4.13 -17.74
CA LYS A 305 14.19 -4.30 -18.35
C LYS A 305 14.93 -2.97 -18.59
N PHE A 306 14.31 -1.84 -18.29
CA PHE A 306 14.85 -0.50 -18.29
C PHE A 306 15.12 -0.04 -16.87
N ASN A 307 16.26 -0.40 -16.36
CA ASN A 307 17.11 0.13 -15.31
C ASN A 307 16.58 1.35 -14.51
N GLY A 308 15.60 1.15 -13.65
CA GLY A 308 15.21 2.14 -12.67
C GLY A 308 15.09 1.51 -11.29
N ILE A 309 15.88 2.00 -10.35
CA ILE A 309 15.66 1.72 -8.93
C ILE A 309 14.66 2.74 -8.41
N THR A 310 13.57 2.26 -7.82
CA THR A 310 12.64 3.12 -7.09
C THR A 310 13.22 3.39 -5.70
N HIS A 311 13.34 4.65 -5.35
CA HIS A 311 13.78 5.10 -4.04
C HIS A 311 12.57 5.55 -3.22
N VAL A 312 12.45 5.03 -2.01
CA VAL A 312 11.34 5.34 -1.10
C VAL A 312 11.90 5.81 0.23
N ILE A 313 11.43 6.96 0.66
CA ILE A 313 11.79 7.54 1.96
C ILE A 313 10.49 7.74 2.74
N SER A 314 10.49 7.39 4.02
CA SER A 314 9.37 7.69 4.90
C SER A 314 9.83 8.02 6.31
N SER A 315 9.02 8.81 6.99
CA SER A 315 9.19 9.12 8.41
C SER A 315 7.90 8.81 9.17
N SER A 316 8.05 8.29 10.39
CA SER A 316 6.94 8.00 11.28
C SER A 316 7.23 8.58 12.66
N PHE A 317 6.20 9.18 13.25
CA PHE A 317 6.24 9.77 14.59
C PHE A 317 5.26 8.99 15.47
N SER A 318 5.69 8.56 16.66
CA SER A 318 4.83 7.94 17.66
C SER A 318 4.84 8.77 18.94
N PHE A 319 3.66 9.03 19.54
CA PHE A 319 3.49 9.87 20.72
C PHE A 319 2.25 9.51 21.54
#